data_7cdc2f7fa725e9d5872484f29f553de1
#
_entry.id   7cdc2f7fa725e9d5872484f29f553de1
#
_cell.length_a   1.000
_cell.length_b   1.000
_cell.length_c   1.000
_cell.angle_alpha   90.00
_cell.angle_beta   90.00
_cell.angle_gamma   90.00
#
_symmetry.space_group_name_H-M   'P 1'
#
loop_
_entity.id
_entity.type
_entity.pdbx_description
1 polymer ?
#
loop_
_entity_poly.entity_id
_entity_poly.type
_entity_poly.pdbx_seq_one_letter_code
_entity_poly.pdbx_strand_id
1 'polypeptide(L)'
;YYDLINPINACILGKPKWDTTKAYWSRHVATPDGWTFVIPTYPESPSHDYCVGYCYNSNITKKEVAEFNFLNQFDVEVTKHIKFKNYVAKEPVIDGRIFLNGNRLFFLEPMESSSTQSYLEVAKAFFDYYLPGKVNLNQIKTNTTQYMKECQNFILWHYQAGSKYNTPFWDYAKSLTFEIDERFNRYVIWSSENDNYDTLPDQYGGLGGKELYGQWPAYSFRNWYEGMNIKLNT
;
A
#
# COMPACT_ATOMS: atom_id res chain seq x y z
N TYR A 1 19.54 -0.52 1.64
CA TYR A 1 18.13 -0.76 1.33
C TYR A 1 17.97 -2.05 0.55
N TYR A 2 16.83 -2.72 0.71
CA TYR A 2 16.34 -3.76 -0.20
C TYR A 2 15.27 -3.16 -1.09
N ASP A 3 15.29 -3.50 -2.39
CA ASP A 3 14.19 -3.13 -3.29
C ASP A 3 12.99 -4.04 -3.01
N LEU A 4 11.81 -3.43 -2.98
CA LEU A 4 10.54 -4.13 -2.89
C LEU A 4 9.98 -4.36 -4.30
N ILE A 5 9.24 -5.44 -4.48
CA ILE A 5 8.81 -5.92 -5.81
C ILE A 5 7.50 -5.31 -6.31
N ASN A 6 6.97 -4.29 -5.64
CA ASN A 6 5.73 -3.64 -6.05
C ASN A 6 5.84 -3.06 -7.47
N PRO A 7 4.79 -3.22 -8.31
CA PRO A 7 4.90 -2.99 -9.75
C PRO A 7 4.93 -1.52 -10.17
N ILE A 8 4.48 -0.58 -9.34
CA ILE A 8 4.41 0.85 -9.66
C ILE A 8 5.69 1.55 -9.23
N ASN A 9 6.23 2.40 -10.10
CA ASN A 9 7.44 3.20 -9.83
C ASN A 9 7.37 4.64 -10.32
N ALA A 10 6.20 5.07 -10.81
CA ALA A 10 5.99 6.43 -11.29
C ALA A 10 4.54 6.86 -11.08
N CYS A 11 4.32 8.16 -10.96
CA CYS A 11 3.00 8.75 -10.87
C CYS A 11 2.98 10.11 -11.56
N ILE A 12 1.89 10.39 -12.28
CA ILE A 12 1.55 11.69 -12.82
C ILE A 12 0.48 12.28 -11.91
N LEU A 13 0.73 13.46 -11.38
CA LEU A 13 -0.19 14.16 -10.50
C LEU A 13 -0.92 15.26 -11.27
N GLY A 14 -2.17 15.48 -10.93
CA GLY A 14 -3.00 16.46 -11.59
C GLY A 14 -3.96 17.16 -10.64
N LYS A 15 -4.25 18.41 -11.02
CA LYS A 15 -5.28 19.24 -10.43
C LYS A 15 -6.60 19.00 -11.18
N PRO A 16 -7.66 18.57 -10.52
CA PRO A 16 -8.96 18.36 -11.16
C PRO A 16 -9.58 19.71 -11.56
N LYS A 17 -10.26 19.72 -12.73
CA LYS A 17 -11.06 20.85 -13.18
C LYS A 17 -12.54 20.74 -12.80
N TRP A 18 -12.86 19.77 -11.94
CA TRP A 18 -14.20 19.55 -11.37
C TRP A 18 -14.17 19.66 -9.85
N ASP A 19 -15.34 19.81 -9.27
CA ASP A 19 -15.51 19.90 -7.81
C ASP A 19 -15.38 18.49 -7.18
N THR A 20 -14.25 18.24 -6.52
CA THR A 20 -13.96 16.99 -5.81
C THR A 20 -14.61 16.92 -4.44
N THR A 21 -15.13 18.03 -3.90
CA THR A 21 -15.72 18.07 -2.56
C THR A 21 -17.06 17.34 -2.47
N LYS A 22 -17.68 17.06 -3.62
CA LYS A 22 -18.92 16.26 -3.70
C LYS A 22 -18.71 14.77 -3.46
N ALA A 23 -17.49 14.29 -3.47
CA ALA A 23 -17.18 12.91 -3.13
C ALA A 23 -16.85 12.79 -1.63
N TYR A 24 -17.41 11.77 -0.98
CA TYR A 24 -17.20 11.51 0.45
C TYR A 24 -16.12 10.46 0.70
N TRP A 25 -15.56 9.88 -0.34
CA TRP A 25 -14.56 8.81 -0.28
C TRP A 25 -13.50 8.97 -1.38
N SER A 26 -12.32 8.45 -1.11
CA SER A 26 -11.28 8.29 -2.13
C SER A 26 -11.69 7.24 -3.16
N ARG A 27 -11.31 7.47 -4.39
CA ARG A 27 -11.59 6.55 -5.50
C ARG A 27 -10.28 6.04 -6.08
N HIS A 28 -10.17 4.71 -6.19
CA HIS A 28 -9.06 4.04 -6.87
C HIS A 28 -9.63 3.26 -8.07
N VAL A 29 -9.01 3.43 -9.23
CA VAL A 29 -9.49 2.82 -10.48
C VAL A 29 -8.32 2.22 -11.23
N ALA A 30 -8.43 0.94 -11.59
CA ALA A 30 -7.47 0.29 -12.47
C ALA A 30 -7.44 0.96 -13.85
N THR A 31 -6.26 1.08 -14.42
CA THR A 31 -5.99 1.64 -15.75
C THR A 31 -5.22 0.65 -16.60
N PRO A 32 -5.05 0.86 -17.91
CA PRO A 32 -4.20 0.00 -18.73
C PRO A 32 -2.76 -0.11 -18.24
N ASP A 33 -2.25 0.92 -17.56
CA ASP A 33 -0.83 1.06 -17.19
C ASP A 33 -0.58 0.90 -15.69
N GLY A 34 -1.65 0.71 -14.90
CA GLY A 34 -1.58 0.66 -13.45
C GLY A 34 -2.92 1.02 -12.81
N TRP A 35 -2.97 2.14 -12.08
CA TRP A 35 -4.19 2.60 -11.42
C TRP A 35 -4.15 4.12 -11.17
N THR A 36 -5.33 4.68 -10.90
CA THR A 36 -5.48 6.09 -10.53
C THR A 36 -6.08 6.22 -9.16
N PHE A 37 -5.78 7.34 -8.51
CA PHE A 37 -6.51 7.77 -7.33
C PHE A 37 -7.16 9.14 -7.56
N VAL A 38 -8.30 9.35 -6.91
CA VAL A 38 -8.96 10.64 -6.75
C VAL A 38 -9.24 10.81 -5.27
N ILE A 39 -8.68 11.84 -4.66
CA ILE A 39 -8.85 12.13 -3.23
C ILE A 39 -9.67 13.42 -3.12
N PRO A 40 -10.84 13.39 -2.45
CA PRO A 40 -11.62 14.61 -2.22
C PRO A 40 -10.81 15.64 -1.44
N THR A 41 -10.71 16.84 -1.99
CA THR A 41 -10.03 17.96 -1.33
C THR A 41 -10.76 19.27 -1.64
N TYR A 42 -10.66 20.23 -0.74
CA TYR A 42 -11.17 21.58 -1.00
C TYR A 42 -10.29 22.31 -2.03
N PRO A 43 -10.87 23.09 -2.95
CA PRO A 43 -10.13 23.81 -3.99
C PRO A 43 -9.05 24.75 -3.45
N GLU A 44 -9.22 25.28 -2.24
CA GLU A 44 -8.26 26.16 -1.59
C GLU A 44 -7.10 25.40 -0.90
N SER A 45 -7.23 24.09 -0.79
CA SER A 45 -6.18 23.26 -0.18
C SER A 45 -4.98 23.13 -1.12
N PRO A 46 -3.74 23.31 -0.63
CA PRO A 46 -2.54 23.05 -1.42
C PRO A 46 -2.47 21.61 -1.98
N SER A 47 -3.15 20.65 -1.31
CA SER A 47 -3.22 19.27 -1.77
C SER A 47 -4.16 19.09 -2.98
N HIS A 48 -4.98 20.08 -3.32
CA HIS A 48 -5.88 20.01 -4.48
C HIS A 48 -5.11 19.88 -5.80
N ASP A 49 -3.93 20.48 -5.89
CA ASP A 49 -3.05 20.38 -7.06
C ASP A 49 -2.50 18.97 -7.31
N TYR A 50 -2.66 18.05 -6.35
CA TYR A 50 -2.09 16.70 -6.38
C TYR A 50 -3.10 15.61 -6.02
N CYS A 51 -4.38 15.93 -5.96
CA CYS A 51 -5.40 15.04 -5.44
C CYS A 51 -5.89 14.01 -6.46
N VAL A 52 -5.47 14.13 -7.71
CA VAL A 52 -5.68 13.10 -8.75
C VAL A 52 -4.32 12.60 -9.23
N GLY A 53 -4.14 11.29 -9.25
CA GLY A 53 -2.87 10.70 -9.67
C GLY A 53 -3.06 9.50 -10.57
N TYR A 54 -2.17 9.38 -11.56
CA TYR A 54 -2.06 8.25 -12.48
C TYR A 54 -0.76 7.51 -12.18
N CYS A 55 -0.88 6.37 -11.53
CA CYS A 55 0.23 5.53 -11.11
C CYS A 55 0.52 4.48 -12.19
N TYR A 56 1.79 4.35 -12.61
CA TYR A 56 2.19 3.46 -13.68
C TYR A 56 3.61 2.92 -13.49
N ASN A 57 3.98 1.92 -14.30
CA ASN A 57 5.35 1.42 -14.36
C ASN A 57 6.11 2.07 -15.51
N SER A 58 7.05 2.95 -15.21
CA SER A 58 7.83 3.68 -16.22
C SER A 58 8.84 2.83 -17.02
N ASN A 59 9.04 1.58 -16.63
CA ASN A 59 9.85 0.62 -17.39
C ASN A 59 9.01 -0.11 -18.46
N ILE A 60 7.69 -0.10 -18.32
CA ILE A 60 6.74 -0.77 -19.23
C ILE A 60 6.04 0.26 -20.10
N THR A 61 5.52 1.33 -19.50
CA THR A 61 4.76 2.37 -20.18
C THR A 61 5.58 3.66 -20.25
N LYS A 62 5.73 4.23 -21.45
CA LYS A 62 6.39 5.52 -21.63
C LYS A 62 5.55 6.63 -20.98
N LYS A 63 6.23 7.65 -20.46
CA LYS A 63 5.60 8.79 -19.79
C LYS A 63 4.52 9.44 -20.65
N GLU A 64 4.79 9.66 -21.91
CA GLU A 64 3.89 10.34 -22.85
C GLU A 64 2.61 9.53 -23.07
N VAL A 65 2.70 8.20 -23.09
CA VAL A 65 1.54 7.29 -23.20
C VAL A 65 0.72 7.34 -21.90
N ALA A 66 1.38 7.26 -20.76
CA ALA A 66 0.70 7.34 -19.46
C ALA A 66 -0.02 8.69 -19.28
N GLU A 67 0.61 9.80 -19.68
CA GLU A 67 0.02 11.13 -19.63
C GLU A 67 -1.18 11.26 -20.58
N PHE A 68 -1.06 10.75 -21.80
CA PHE A 68 -2.18 10.70 -22.75
C PHE A 68 -3.38 9.92 -22.17
N ASN A 69 -3.13 8.73 -21.59
CA ASN A 69 -4.18 7.93 -20.99
C ASN A 69 -4.81 8.63 -19.78
N PHE A 70 -4.00 9.33 -18.97
CA PHE A 70 -4.46 10.11 -17.84
C PHE A 70 -5.41 11.24 -18.25
N LEU A 71 -5.00 12.04 -19.25
CA LEU A 71 -5.81 13.16 -19.77
C LEU A 71 -7.08 12.70 -20.49
N ASN A 72 -7.07 11.53 -21.11
CA ASN A 72 -8.27 10.93 -21.68
C ASN A 72 -9.26 10.41 -20.64
N GLN A 73 -8.79 10.06 -19.46
CA GLN A 73 -9.62 9.51 -18.38
C GLN A 73 -10.18 10.59 -17.46
N PHE A 74 -9.42 11.68 -17.27
CA PHE A 74 -9.78 12.76 -16.34
C PHE A 74 -9.55 14.13 -16.95
N ASP A 75 -10.48 15.06 -16.71
CA ASP A 75 -10.30 16.47 -17.02
C ASP A 75 -9.45 17.12 -15.91
N VAL A 76 -8.14 17.04 -16.06
CA VAL A 76 -7.15 17.54 -15.10
C VAL A 76 -6.12 18.43 -15.78
N GLU A 77 -5.50 19.29 -14.98
CA GLU A 77 -4.24 19.96 -15.33
C GLU A 77 -3.10 19.14 -14.72
N VAL A 78 -2.17 18.68 -15.54
CA VAL A 78 -0.99 17.96 -15.05
C VAL A 78 -0.08 18.90 -14.30
N THR A 79 0.18 18.60 -13.03
CA THR A 79 0.98 19.46 -12.13
C THR A 79 2.37 18.92 -11.89
N LYS A 80 2.53 17.61 -11.85
CA LYS A 80 3.82 17.00 -11.52
C LYS A 80 3.97 15.58 -12.07
N HIS A 81 5.21 15.22 -12.42
CA HIS A 81 5.64 13.85 -12.65
C HIS A 81 6.62 13.42 -11.56
N ILE A 82 6.37 12.28 -10.96
CA ILE A 82 7.23 11.70 -9.91
C ILE A 82 7.69 10.31 -10.35
N LYS A 83 8.96 10.02 -10.10
CA LYS A 83 9.50 8.66 -10.11
C LYS A 83 9.95 8.30 -8.70
N PHE A 84 9.73 7.08 -8.31
CA PHE A 84 10.11 6.58 -7.01
C PHE A 84 10.58 5.12 -7.09
N LYS A 85 11.16 4.66 -6.01
CA LYS A 85 11.46 3.24 -5.78
C LYS A 85 10.66 2.76 -4.60
N ASN A 86 10.22 1.51 -4.66
CA ASN A 86 9.71 0.80 -3.50
C ASN A 86 10.90 0.15 -2.80
N TYR A 87 11.11 0.43 -1.53
CA TYR A 87 12.29 -0.03 -0.78
C TYR A 87 12.04 -0.11 0.72
N VAL A 88 12.88 -0.90 1.39
CA VAL A 88 12.97 -0.96 2.84
C VAL A 88 14.44 -0.88 3.28
N ALA A 89 14.71 -0.22 4.39
CA ALA A 89 16.05 -0.17 4.98
C ALA A 89 16.48 -1.56 5.46
N LYS A 90 17.73 -1.94 5.18
CA LYS A 90 18.32 -3.21 5.67
C LYS A 90 18.34 -3.29 7.18
N GLU A 91 18.61 -2.15 7.81
CA GLU A 91 18.67 -2.01 9.27
C GLU A 91 17.69 -0.95 9.71
N PRO A 92 16.55 -1.32 10.33
CA PRO A 92 15.59 -0.36 10.85
C PRO A 92 16.11 0.41 12.06
N VAL A 93 17.14 -0.13 12.74
CA VAL A 93 17.80 0.52 13.87
C VAL A 93 19.31 0.50 13.64
N ILE A 94 19.92 1.68 13.55
CA ILE A 94 21.36 1.85 13.33
C ILE A 94 22.07 2.01 14.69
N ASP A 95 23.12 1.24 14.89
CA ASP A 95 23.97 1.26 16.12
C ASP A 95 23.17 1.16 17.43
N GLY A 96 21.99 0.54 17.38
CA GLY A 96 21.12 0.37 18.55
C GLY A 96 20.51 1.67 19.10
N ARG A 97 20.73 2.82 18.44
CA ARG A 97 20.37 4.16 18.94
C ARG A 97 19.55 5.00 17.97
N ILE A 98 19.69 4.78 16.66
CA ILE A 98 19.00 5.57 15.65
C ILE A 98 17.89 4.72 15.05
N PHE A 99 16.66 5.03 15.41
CA PHE A 99 15.47 4.40 14.83
C PHE A 99 15.08 5.11 13.55
N LEU A 100 15.03 4.37 12.45
CA LEU A 100 14.54 4.88 11.17
C LEU A 100 13.03 4.90 11.17
N ASN A 101 12.47 5.94 10.57
CA ASN A 101 11.04 6.07 10.32
C ASN A 101 10.81 6.84 9.01
N GLY A 102 9.56 6.88 8.54
CA GLY A 102 9.21 7.55 7.30
C GLY A 102 10.00 7.01 6.11
N ASN A 103 10.25 7.88 5.14
CA ASN A 103 11.03 7.54 3.94
C ASN A 103 12.50 7.17 4.21
N ARG A 104 12.98 7.25 5.44
CA ARG A 104 14.29 6.70 5.82
C ARG A 104 14.21 5.21 6.11
N LEU A 105 13.06 4.73 6.54
CA LEU A 105 12.84 3.31 6.81
C LEU A 105 12.38 2.57 5.56
N PHE A 106 11.31 3.04 4.92
CA PHE A 106 10.78 2.40 3.73
C PHE A 106 9.90 3.34 2.90
N PHE A 107 9.67 2.96 1.66
CA PHE A 107 8.67 3.55 0.80
C PHE A 107 7.98 2.44 -0.01
N LEU A 108 6.67 2.46 0.02
CA LEU A 108 5.79 1.67 -0.84
C LEU A 108 4.97 2.61 -1.70
N GLU A 109 4.58 2.14 -2.87
CA GLU A 109 3.61 2.82 -3.71
C GLU A 109 2.35 3.23 -2.92
N PRO A 110 1.66 4.31 -3.32
CA PRO A 110 0.62 4.94 -2.48
C PRO A 110 -0.71 4.18 -2.42
N MET A 111 -0.81 2.97 -2.98
CA MET A 111 -2.00 2.14 -2.85
C MET A 111 -2.32 1.93 -1.36
N GLU A 112 -3.59 2.02 -0.99
CA GLU A 112 -4.08 1.92 0.39
C GLU A 112 -3.54 2.99 1.35
N SER A 113 -2.89 4.06 0.85
CA SER A 113 -2.32 5.15 1.68
C SER A 113 -1.45 4.66 2.84
N SER A 114 -0.77 3.52 2.64
CA SER A 114 -0.09 2.75 3.69
C SER A 114 1.02 3.52 4.43
N SER A 115 1.64 4.50 3.78
CA SER A 115 2.84 5.17 4.32
C SER A 115 2.60 5.91 5.64
N THR A 116 1.55 6.71 5.74
CA THR A 116 1.28 7.52 6.96
C THR A 116 0.98 6.64 8.16
N GLN A 117 0.13 5.63 7.99
CA GLN A 117 -0.18 4.68 9.07
C GLN A 117 1.07 3.93 9.50
N SER A 118 1.90 3.51 8.56
CA SER A 118 3.15 2.82 8.87
C SER A 118 4.11 3.67 9.69
N TYR A 119 4.20 4.98 9.41
CA TYR A 119 5.05 5.87 10.22
C TYR A 119 4.57 5.97 11.65
N LEU A 120 3.25 5.99 11.86
CA LEU A 120 2.65 6.01 13.20
C LEU A 120 2.87 4.68 13.93
N GLU A 121 2.67 3.54 13.25
CA GLU A 121 2.86 2.22 13.87
C GLU A 121 4.33 1.97 14.25
N VAL A 122 5.29 2.40 13.42
CA VAL A 122 6.72 2.32 13.76
C VAL A 122 7.07 3.21 14.94
N ALA A 123 6.58 4.45 14.96
CA ALA A 123 6.78 5.35 16.11
C ALA A 123 6.19 4.75 17.40
N LYS A 124 4.97 4.21 17.31
CA LYS A 124 4.30 3.55 18.42
C LYS A 124 5.06 2.32 18.93
N ALA A 125 5.57 1.49 18.01
CA ALA A 125 6.40 0.35 18.38
C ALA A 125 7.64 0.79 19.16
N PHE A 126 8.25 1.91 18.79
CA PHE A 126 9.38 2.47 19.52
C PHE A 126 8.98 2.95 20.93
N PHE A 127 7.97 3.83 21.02
CA PHE A 127 7.61 4.48 22.29
C PHE A 127 6.88 3.55 23.27
N ASP A 128 6.00 2.67 22.80
CA ASP A 128 5.15 1.84 23.64
C ASP A 128 5.80 0.52 24.02
N TYR A 129 6.78 0.04 23.25
CA TYR A 129 7.36 -1.29 23.44
C TYR A 129 8.87 -1.29 23.62
N TYR A 130 9.63 -0.65 22.74
CA TYR A 130 11.10 -0.70 22.84
C TYR A 130 11.62 0.21 23.96
N LEU A 131 11.25 1.47 23.99
CA LEU A 131 11.75 2.43 24.97
C LEU A 131 11.43 2.02 26.44
N PRO A 132 10.22 1.50 26.74
CA PRO A 132 9.92 0.94 28.06
C PRO A 132 10.57 -0.42 28.35
N GLY A 133 11.32 -1.00 27.42
CA GLY A 133 12.00 -2.29 27.58
C GLY A 133 11.10 -3.52 27.49
N LYS A 134 9.88 -3.40 26.95
CA LYS A 134 8.96 -4.54 26.73
C LYS A 134 9.43 -5.47 25.61
N VAL A 135 10.18 -4.95 24.64
CA VAL A 135 10.84 -5.71 23.59
C VAL A 135 12.31 -5.30 23.50
N ASN A 136 13.17 -6.23 23.12
CA ASN A 136 14.59 -5.95 22.91
C ASN A 136 14.88 -5.49 21.47
N LEU A 137 16.12 -5.10 21.20
CA LEU A 137 16.55 -4.60 19.90
C LEU A 137 16.32 -5.60 18.77
N ASN A 138 16.58 -6.88 19.00
CA ASN A 138 16.37 -7.90 17.96
C ASN A 138 14.89 -8.08 17.65
N GLN A 139 14.04 -8.09 18.66
CA GLN A 139 12.60 -8.19 18.48
C GLN A 139 12.04 -7.00 17.69
N ILE A 140 12.44 -5.75 18.03
CA ILE A 140 11.95 -4.59 17.29
C ILE A 140 12.43 -4.61 15.82
N LYS A 141 13.65 -5.04 15.54
CA LYS A 141 14.16 -5.20 14.18
C LYS A 141 13.37 -6.24 13.40
N THR A 142 13.18 -7.42 13.98
CA THR A 142 12.41 -8.51 13.35
C THR A 142 10.97 -8.08 13.08
N ASN A 143 10.30 -7.52 14.08
CA ASN A 143 8.91 -7.11 13.96
C ASN A 143 8.72 -6.00 12.90
N THR A 144 9.65 -5.03 12.84
CA THR A 144 9.61 -3.97 11.83
C THR A 144 9.79 -4.54 10.42
N THR A 145 10.74 -5.45 10.25
CA THR A 145 10.99 -6.11 8.94
C THR A 145 9.77 -6.94 8.49
N GLN A 146 9.18 -7.70 9.41
CA GLN A 146 7.99 -8.49 9.14
C GLN A 146 6.80 -7.60 8.76
N TYR A 147 6.58 -6.53 9.50
CA TYR A 147 5.53 -5.55 9.20
C TYR A 147 5.67 -4.98 7.77
N MET A 148 6.89 -4.61 7.35
CA MET A 148 7.13 -4.09 6.00
C MET A 148 6.87 -5.15 4.92
N LYS A 149 7.25 -6.41 5.17
CA LYS A 149 6.97 -7.54 4.28
C LYS A 149 5.46 -7.75 4.14
N GLU A 150 4.72 -7.70 5.23
CA GLU A 150 3.26 -7.83 5.23
C GLU A 150 2.58 -6.69 4.46
N CYS A 151 3.05 -5.46 4.62
CA CYS A 151 2.56 -4.33 3.82
C CYS A 151 2.79 -4.55 2.32
N GLN A 152 3.98 -4.99 1.92
CA GLN A 152 4.28 -5.32 0.54
C GLN A 152 3.33 -6.41 0.00
N ASN A 153 3.18 -7.50 0.74
CA ASN A 153 2.40 -8.66 0.33
C ASN A 153 0.92 -8.30 0.13
N PHE A 154 0.34 -7.53 1.06
CA PHE A 154 -1.04 -7.09 0.94
C PHE A 154 -1.26 -6.23 -0.32
N ILE A 155 -0.35 -5.31 -0.62
CA ILE A 155 -0.44 -4.49 -1.84
C ILE A 155 -0.26 -5.34 -3.10
N LEU A 156 0.69 -6.28 -3.11
CA LEU A 156 0.88 -7.19 -4.24
C LEU A 156 -0.35 -8.05 -4.52
N TRP A 157 -1.05 -8.47 -3.47
CA TRP A 157 -2.28 -9.23 -3.62
C TRP A 157 -3.36 -8.50 -4.41
N HIS A 158 -3.41 -7.17 -4.33
CA HIS A 158 -4.30 -6.34 -5.15
C HIS A 158 -4.07 -6.56 -6.65
N TYR A 159 -2.83 -6.69 -7.06
CA TYR A 159 -2.48 -6.88 -8.47
C TYR A 159 -2.72 -8.30 -8.96
N GLN A 160 -2.62 -9.28 -8.10
CA GLN A 160 -2.80 -10.70 -8.47
C GLN A 160 -4.24 -11.01 -8.87
N ALA A 161 -5.23 -10.33 -8.28
CA ALA A 161 -6.61 -10.40 -8.71
C ALA A 161 -6.81 -9.88 -10.15
N GLY A 162 -5.88 -9.06 -10.61
CA GLY A 162 -5.86 -8.49 -11.94
C GLY A 162 -6.85 -7.34 -12.12
N SER A 163 -7.18 -7.08 -13.38
CA SER A 163 -8.14 -6.07 -13.76
C SER A 163 -8.86 -6.47 -15.03
N LYS A 164 -9.79 -5.63 -15.50
CA LYS A 164 -10.43 -5.80 -16.82
C LYS A 164 -9.49 -5.60 -18.00
N TYR A 165 -8.29 -5.08 -17.76
CA TYR A 165 -7.31 -4.76 -18.79
C TYR A 165 -6.39 -5.95 -19.05
N ASN A 166 -6.13 -6.24 -20.31
CA ASN A 166 -5.16 -7.22 -20.78
C ASN A 166 -4.00 -6.48 -21.45
N THR A 167 -3.03 -6.06 -20.65
CA THR A 167 -1.91 -5.19 -21.08
C THR A 167 -0.59 -5.70 -20.53
N PRO A 168 0.56 -5.31 -21.12
CA PRO A 168 1.89 -5.69 -20.62
C PRO A 168 2.10 -5.32 -19.13
N PHE A 169 1.50 -4.23 -18.66
CA PHE A 169 1.56 -3.89 -17.24
C PHE A 169 0.87 -4.94 -16.37
N TRP A 170 -0.36 -5.32 -16.71
CA TRP A 170 -1.13 -6.28 -15.91
C TRP A 170 -0.58 -7.70 -16.00
N ASP A 171 -0.01 -8.08 -17.15
CA ASP A 171 0.71 -9.37 -17.28
C ASP A 171 1.93 -9.39 -16.36
N TYR A 172 2.71 -8.30 -16.35
CA TYR A 172 3.84 -8.15 -15.43
C TYR A 172 3.38 -8.16 -13.97
N ALA A 173 2.40 -7.36 -13.60
CA ALA A 173 1.93 -7.23 -12.23
C ALA A 173 1.39 -8.56 -11.66
N LYS A 174 0.65 -9.32 -12.47
CA LYS A 174 0.18 -10.67 -12.10
C LYS A 174 1.30 -11.70 -11.98
N SER A 175 2.40 -11.52 -12.72
CA SER A 175 3.56 -12.43 -12.66
C SER A 175 4.40 -12.24 -11.39
N LEU A 176 4.24 -11.12 -10.69
CA LEU A 176 4.91 -10.86 -9.43
C LEU A 176 4.38 -11.81 -8.37
N THR A 177 5.26 -12.59 -7.79
CA THR A 177 4.93 -13.52 -6.71
C THR A 177 5.52 -13.03 -5.40
N PHE A 178 4.81 -13.23 -4.32
CA PHE A 178 5.32 -13.09 -2.98
C PHE A 178 5.18 -14.41 -2.23
N GLU A 179 6.00 -14.59 -1.21
CA GLU A 179 5.89 -15.73 -0.33
C GLU A 179 4.61 -15.57 0.51
N ILE A 180 3.63 -16.42 0.22
CA ILE A 180 2.41 -16.53 1.03
C ILE A 180 2.81 -17.25 2.31
N ASP A 181 2.96 -16.49 3.38
CA ASP A 181 3.23 -17.05 4.70
C ASP A 181 1.95 -17.59 5.36
N GLU A 182 2.15 -18.44 6.39
CA GLU A 182 1.04 -19.04 7.13
C GLU A 182 0.10 -17.98 7.73
N ARG A 183 0.64 -16.83 8.10
CA ARG A 183 -0.12 -15.73 8.68
C ARG A 183 -1.04 -15.09 7.64
N PHE A 184 -0.57 -14.85 6.42
CA PHE A 184 -1.40 -14.36 5.31
C PHE A 184 -2.57 -15.32 5.04
N ASN A 185 -2.28 -16.61 4.91
CA ASN A 185 -3.30 -17.62 4.69
C ASN A 185 -4.37 -17.65 5.79
N ARG A 186 -3.96 -17.53 7.05
CA ARG A 186 -4.93 -17.46 8.16
C ARG A 186 -5.84 -16.24 8.06
N TYR A 187 -5.33 -15.08 7.69
CA TYR A 187 -6.17 -13.89 7.49
C TYR A 187 -7.17 -14.08 6.37
N VAL A 188 -6.74 -14.66 5.25
CA VAL A 188 -7.61 -14.95 4.11
C VAL A 188 -8.70 -15.95 4.51
N ILE A 189 -8.35 -17.11 5.10
CA ILE A 189 -9.28 -18.17 5.49
C ILE A 189 -10.23 -17.66 6.57
N TRP A 190 -9.68 -17.10 7.65
CA TRP A 190 -10.48 -16.62 8.77
C TRP A 190 -11.49 -15.54 8.34
N SER A 191 -11.09 -14.62 7.49
CA SER A 191 -11.97 -13.58 6.96
C SER A 191 -13.08 -14.13 6.06
N SER A 192 -12.90 -15.31 5.46
CA SER A 192 -13.91 -15.98 4.65
C SER A 192 -14.96 -16.73 5.50
N GLU A 193 -14.57 -17.18 6.69
CA GLU A 193 -15.39 -18.05 7.56
C GLU A 193 -16.16 -17.31 8.66
N ASN A 194 -15.76 -16.07 8.97
CA ASN A 194 -16.29 -15.32 10.12
C ASN A 194 -16.95 -14.01 9.71
N ASP A 195 -18.19 -13.83 10.14
CA ASP A 195 -18.94 -12.59 9.95
C ASP A 195 -18.57 -11.48 10.97
N ASN A 196 -17.90 -11.83 12.06
CA ASN A 196 -17.52 -10.88 13.11
C ASN A 196 -16.05 -10.46 12.91
N TYR A 197 -15.86 -9.24 12.39
CA TYR A 197 -14.60 -8.73 11.83
C TYR A 197 -13.58 -8.24 12.86
N ASP A 198 -13.98 -8.11 14.13
CA ASP A 198 -13.22 -7.33 15.10
C ASP A 198 -12.25 -8.17 15.95
N THR A 199 -12.32 -9.49 15.88
CA THR A 199 -11.58 -10.33 16.81
C THR A 199 -10.94 -11.54 16.16
N LEU A 200 -9.78 -11.36 15.55
CA LEU A 200 -8.82 -12.46 15.52
C LEU A 200 -8.30 -12.67 16.96
N PRO A 201 -8.11 -13.91 17.43
CA PRO A 201 -7.58 -14.19 18.77
C PRO A 201 -6.19 -13.59 19.00
N ASP A 202 -5.96 -13.03 20.18
CA ASP A 202 -4.79 -12.23 20.63
C ASP A 202 -3.36 -12.82 20.48
N GLN A 203 -3.23 -13.95 19.85
CA GLN A 203 -1.95 -14.69 19.78
C GLN A 203 -1.05 -14.36 18.57
N TYR A 204 -1.44 -13.38 17.73
CA TYR A 204 -0.76 -13.09 16.47
C TYR A 204 -0.35 -11.63 16.28
N GLY A 205 -0.03 -10.93 17.34
CA GLY A 205 0.18 -9.49 17.38
C GLY A 205 1.09 -8.89 16.29
N GLY A 206 0.61 -7.81 15.66
CA GLY A 206 1.42 -6.90 14.84
C GLY A 206 2.37 -6.04 15.67
N LEU A 207 3.01 -5.02 15.07
CA LEU A 207 3.93 -4.11 15.76
C LEU A 207 3.35 -3.45 17.04
N GLY A 208 2.04 -3.41 17.20
CA GLY A 208 1.32 -2.81 18.32
C GLY A 208 0.55 -3.80 19.20
N GLY A 209 0.80 -5.10 19.13
CA GLY A 209 0.04 -6.09 19.90
C GLY A 209 -1.40 -6.26 19.41
N LYS A 210 -1.77 -5.64 18.29
CA LYS A 210 -3.04 -5.84 17.60
C LYS A 210 -2.88 -6.87 16.50
N GLU A 211 -3.93 -7.60 16.27
CA GLU A 211 -4.00 -8.60 15.22
C GLU A 211 -4.26 -7.98 13.87
N LEU A 212 -3.20 -7.45 13.29
CA LEU A 212 -3.21 -6.87 11.96
C LEU A 212 -2.18 -7.62 11.11
N TYR A 213 -2.49 -7.89 9.86
CA TYR A 213 -1.51 -8.24 8.87
C TYR A 213 -0.91 -6.93 8.32
N GLY A 214 0.32 -6.63 8.67
CA GLY A 214 0.84 -5.28 8.50
C GLY A 214 -0.04 -4.27 9.25
N GLN A 215 -0.84 -3.53 8.50
CA GLN A 215 -1.78 -2.54 9.05
C GLN A 215 -3.26 -2.87 8.82
N TRP A 216 -3.55 -4.01 8.17
CA TRP A 216 -4.90 -4.39 7.76
C TRP A 216 -5.52 -5.44 8.66
N PRO A 217 -6.73 -5.19 9.16
CA PRO A 217 -7.54 -6.17 9.86
C PRO A 217 -8.16 -7.18 8.89
N ALA A 218 -8.69 -8.27 9.43
CA ALA A 218 -9.28 -9.35 8.64
C ALA A 218 -10.38 -8.89 7.67
N TYR A 219 -11.20 -7.90 8.06
CA TYR A 219 -12.24 -7.38 7.18
C TYR A 219 -11.68 -6.73 5.89
N SER A 220 -10.46 -6.21 5.90
CA SER A 220 -9.83 -5.68 4.68
C SER A 220 -9.56 -6.80 3.67
N PHE A 221 -9.17 -7.97 4.14
CA PHE A 221 -9.01 -9.16 3.30
C PHE A 221 -10.36 -9.60 2.72
N ARG A 222 -11.40 -9.64 3.54
CA ARG A 222 -12.75 -10.00 3.08
C ARG A 222 -13.28 -9.01 2.04
N ASN A 223 -13.23 -7.73 2.31
CA ASN A 223 -13.66 -6.71 1.36
C ASN A 223 -12.95 -6.85 0.02
N TRP A 224 -11.68 -7.27 0.07
CA TRP A 224 -10.88 -7.42 -1.13
C TRP A 224 -11.28 -8.68 -1.93
N TYR A 225 -11.32 -9.87 -1.33
CA TYR A 225 -11.66 -11.07 -2.08
C TYR A 225 -13.12 -11.07 -2.56
N GLU A 226 -14.06 -10.54 -1.78
CA GLU A 226 -15.46 -10.38 -2.21
C GLU A 226 -15.57 -9.36 -3.34
N GLY A 227 -14.98 -8.18 -3.20
CA GLY A 227 -15.02 -7.11 -4.19
C GLY A 227 -14.37 -7.48 -5.52
N MET A 228 -13.33 -8.30 -5.50
CA MET A 228 -12.63 -8.78 -6.68
C MET A 228 -13.14 -10.15 -7.17
N ASN A 229 -14.14 -10.73 -6.51
CA ASN A 229 -14.70 -12.05 -6.82
C ASN A 229 -13.61 -13.15 -6.92
N ILE A 230 -12.64 -13.11 -6.00
CA ILE A 230 -11.56 -14.09 -5.95
C ILE A 230 -12.12 -15.38 -5.37
N LYS A 231 -11.98 -16.48 -6.09
CA LYS A 231 -12.30 -17.81 -5.55
C LYS A 231 -11.14 -18.26 -4.68
N LEU A 232 -11.38 -18.39 -3.39
CA LEU A 232 -10.41 -19.02 -2.49
C LEU A 232 -10.43 -20.53 -2.78
N ASN A 233 -9.28 -21.09 -3.12
CA ASN A 233 -9.12 -22.53 -3.17
C ASN A 233 -9.03 -23.02 -1.71
N THR A 234 -10.15 -23.33 -1.11
CA THR A 234 -10.25 -23.99 0.20
C THR A 234 -9.96 -25.46 0.08
#